data_0d6d7337992a7d33649fb80ecfc73098
#
_entry.id   0d6d7337992a7d33649fb80ecfc73098
#
_cell.length_a   1.000
_cell.length_b   1.000
_cell.length_c   1.000
_cell.angle_alpha   90.00
_cell.angle_beta   90.00
_cell.angle_gamma   90.00
#
_symmetry.space_group_name_H-M   'P 1'
#
loop_
_entity.id
_entity.type
_entity.pdbx_description
1 polymer ?
#
loop_
_entity_poly.entity_id
_entity_poly.type
_entity_poly.pdbx_seq_one_letter_code
_entity_poly.pdbx_strand_id
1 'polypeptide(L)'
;MPTLVRRRDLLKFGAAAGISAIAAPAWAQKFDIWEPRWAVLDNLHTGERFRAVYYANGSYLPDALAEATRVMRDWRTGDQHFIDPTLFDALHAIGGRLESRKPFQIISGYRSPKTNAMLNRRSNGVAEHSQHTIGKAIDLRIEGVELSNLRAAATAIGAGGVGYYPVSNFVHVDTGRVRQWRGS
;
A
#
# COMPACT_ATOMS: atom_id res chain seq x y z
N MET A 1 -52.37 23.01 -24.76
CA MET A 1 -52.04 23.70 -23.49
C MET A 1 -50.99 22.86 -22.81
N PRO A 2 -49.74 23.30 -22.67
CA PRO A 2 -48.71 22.56 -21.98
C PRO A 2 -48.76 22.85 -20.48
N THR A 3 -48.81 21.81 -19.68
CA THR A 3 -48.81 21.83 -18.21
C THR A 3 -47.39 22.19 -17.68
N LEU A 4 -47.31 23.29 -16.96
CA LEU A 4 -46.11 23.76 -16.26
C LEU A 4 -45.75 22.80 -15.13
N VAL A 5 -44.59 22.12 -15.23
CA VAL A 5 -43.99 21.36 -14.15
C VAL A 5 -43.44 22.33 -13.12
N ARG A 6 -43.96 22.26 -11.88
CA ARG A 6 -43.55 23.12 -10.77
C ARG A 6 -42.16 22.76 -10.30
N ARG A 7 -41.29 23.78 -10.10
CA ARG A 7 -39.90 23.73 -9.63
C ARG A 7 -39.71 23.12 -8.21
N ARG A 8 -40.73 22.52 -7.62
CA ARG A 8 -40.71 22.01 -6.24
C ARG A 8 -40.47 20.50 -6.11
N ASP A 9 -40.41 19.73 -7.21
CA ASP A 9 -40.28 18.26 -7.16
C ASP A 9 -38.88 17.73 -7.48
N LEU A 10 -37.86 18.60 -7.54
CA LEU A 10 -36.45 18.24 -7.86
C LEU A 10 -35.54 18.05 -6.65
N LEU A 11 -36.08 17.93 -5.44
CA LEU A 11 -35.29 17.83 -4.20
C LEU A 11 -35.51 16.51 -3.43
N LYS A 12 -35.68 15.38 -4.10
CA LYS A 12 -35.77 14.07 -3.42
C LYS A 12 -35.02 12.96 -4.14
N PHE A 13 -33.73 13.12 -4.41
CA PHE A 13 -32.81 11.99 -4.63
C PHE A 13 -31.40 12.41 -4.20
N GLY A 14 -31.25 12.69 -2.93
CA GLY A 14 -29.97 12.69 -2.25
C GLY A 14 -29.70 11.29 -1.72
N ALA A 15 -29.21 10.37 -2.56
CA ALA A 15 -28.59 9.15 -2.06
C ALA A 15 -27.29 9.58 -1.38
N ALA A 16 -27.31 9.72 -0.07
CA ALA A 16 -26.11 9.78 0.75
C ALA A 16 -25.41 8.42 0.61
N ALA A 17 -24.47 8.33 -0.34
CA ALA A 17 -23.48 7.26 -0.34
C ALA A 17 -22.68 7.42 0.97
N GLY A 18 -23.02 6.60 1.97
CA GLY A 18 -22.28 6.51 3.21
C GLY A 18 -20.86 6.08 2.90
N ILE A 19 -19.94 7.03 2.79
CA ILE A 19 -18.51 6.77 2.83
C ILE A 19 -18.25 6.30 4.27
N SER A 20 -18.17 4.97 4.45
CA SER A 20 -17.65 4.40 5.68
C SER A 20 -16.24 4.94 5.86
N ALA A 21 -16.08 5.91 6.73
CA ALA A 21 -14.77 6.41 7.12
C ALA A 21 -14.01 5.23 7.75
N ILE A 22 -13.10 4.63 7.01
CA ILE A 22 -12.15 3.67 7.58
C ILE A 22 -11.32 4.46 8.59
N ALA A 23 -11.54 4.18 9.89
CA ALA A 23 -10.78 4.85 10.94
C ALA A 23 -9.29 4.61 10.71
N ALA A 24 -8.53 5.68 10.52
CA ALA A 24 -7.09 5.60 10.35
C ALA A 24 -6.47 4.97 11.61
N PRO A 25 -5.53 4.04 11.46
CA PRO A 25 -4.84 3.44 12.59
C PRO A 25 -4.09 4.52 13.40
N ALA A 26 -3.89 4.28 14.70
CA ALA A 26 -3.33 5.27 15.64
C ALA A 26 -1.99 5.89 15.19
N TRP A 27 -1.14 5.14 14.47
CA TRP A 27 0.11 5.63 13.91
C TRP A 27 -0.10 6.59 12.72
N ALA A 28 -1.20 6.42 11.95
CA ALA A 28 -1.54 7.28 10.83
C ALA A 28 -2.21 8.60 11.28
N GLN A 29 -2.73 8.66 12.53
CA GLN A 29 -3.30 9.89 13.11
C GLN A 29 -2.26 10.99 13.38
N LYS A 30 -0.96 10.67 13.23
CA LYS A 30 0.13 11.64 13.35
C LYS A 30 0.30 12.53 12.11
N PHE A 31 -0.37 12.23 11.01
CA PHE A 31 -0.33 13.05 9.81
C PHE A 31 -1.38 14.14 9.87
N ASP A 32 -1.01 15.35 9.45
CA ASP A 32 -1.99 16.37 9.15
C ASP A 32 -2.90 15.88 8.02
N ILE A 33 -4.22 15.92 8.25
CA ILE A 33 -5.21 15.48 7.26
C ILE A 33 -5.20 16.35 5.99
N TRP A 34 -4.67 17.55 6.08
CA TRP A 34 -4.57 18.49 4.96
C TRP A 34 -3.24 18.39 4.20
N GLU A 35 -2.25 17.70 4.78
CA GLU A 35 -0.94 17.54 4.14
C GLU A 35 -1.02 16.49 3.04
N PRO A 36 -0.61 16.84 1.79
CA PRO A 36 -0.57 15.87 0.70
C PRO A 36 0.46 14.75 0.98
N ARG A 37 0.04 13.50 0.80
CA ARG A 37 0.91 12.33 0.91
C ARG A 37 1.19 11.73 -0.45
N TRP A 38 2.44 11.41 -0.70
CA TRP A 38 2.92 10.91 -1.97
C TRP A 38 3.72 9.64 -1.77
N ALA A 39 3.78 8.83 -2.81
CA ALA A 39 4.64 7.66 -2.88
C ALA A 39 5.40 7.59 -4.21
N VAL A 40 6.59 7.02 -4.15
CA VAL A 40 7.42 6.74 -5.35
C VAL A 40 7.79 5.27 -5.30
N LEU A 41 7.34 4.52 -6.30
CA LEU A 41 7.51 3.07 -6.38
C LEU A 41 8.15 2.72 -7.72
N ASP A 42 9.15 1.84 -7.71
CA ASP A 42 9.77 1.26 -8.90
C ASP A 42 9.63 -0.26 -8.83
N ASN A 43 8.86 -0.87 -9.73
CA ASN A 43 8.74 -2.34 -9.77
C ASN A 43 9.93 -2.94 -10.52
N LEU A 44 10.75 -3.69 -9.81
CA LEU A 44 11.99 -4.26 -10.36
C LEU A 44 11.77 -5.38 -11.39
N HIS A 45 10.57 -5.97 -11.43
CA HIS A 45 10.26 -7.06 -12.36
C HIS A 45 9.61 -6.56 -13.65
N THR A 46 8.81 -5.49 -13.58
CA THR A 46 8.09 -4.97 -14.75
C THR A 46 8.69 -3.70 -15.31
N GLY A 47 9.59 -3.04 -14.54
CA GLY A 47 10.15 -1.73 -14.90
C GLY A 47 9.15 -0.58 -14.78
N GLU A 48 7.92 -0.86 -14.34
CA GLU A 48 6.90 0.16 -14.17
C GLU A 48 7.15 1.00 -12.93
N ARG A 49 6.73 2.26 -13.02
CA ARG A 49 6.94 3.26 -11.98
C ARG A 49 5.61 3.90 -11.59
N PHE A 50 5.50 4.24 -10.30
CA PHE A 50 4.46 5.09 -9.77
C PHE A 50 5.11 6.27 -9.06
N ARG A 51 4.66 7.49 -9.38
CA ARG A 51 5.07 8.72 -8.69
C ARG A 51 3.90 9.67 -8.66
N ALA A 52 3.15 9.67 -7.59
CA ALA A 52 2.01 10.56 -7.44
C ALA A 52 1.67 10.87 -5.98
N VAL A 53 0.90 11.93 -5.80
CA VAL A 53 0.13 12.17 -4.58
C VAL A 53 -1.02 11.17 -4.57
N TYR A 54 -1.18 10.39 -3.51
CA TYR A 54 -2.27 9.42 -3.35
C TYR A 54 -3.29 9.85 -2.30
N TYR A 55 -2.99 10.91 -1.54
CA TYR A 55 -3.88 11.48 -0.53
C TYR A 55 -3.74 13.01 -0.54
N ALA A 56 -4.85 13.73 -0.64
CA ALA A 56 -4.90 15.18 -0.56
C ALA A 56 -6.29 15.64 -0.10
N ASN A 57 -6.36 16.83 0.50
CA ASN A 57 -7.61 17.44 0.94
C ASN A 57 -8.48 16.53 1.82
N GLY A 58 -7.85 15.77 2.72
CA GLY A 58 -8.55 14.87 3.64
C GLY A 58 -9.01 13.55 3.03
N SER A 59 -8.63 13.22 1.79
CA SER A 59 -9.14 12.04 1.08
C SER A 59 -8.06 11.31 0.27
N TYR A 60 -8.20 9.99 0.18
CA TYR A 60 -7.44 9.20 -0.78
C TYR A 60 -7.91 9.49 -2.22
N LEU A 61 -6.96 9.54 -3.16
CA LEU A 61 -7.22 9.80 -4.58
C LEU A 61 -7.41 8.47 -5.31
N PRO A 62 -8.63 8.11 -5.75
CA PRO A 62 -8.91 6.78 -6.31
C PRO A 62 -8.07 6.44 -7.54
N ASP A 63 -7.86 7.40 -8.44
CA ASP A 63 -7.08 7.18 -9.67
C ASP A 63 -5.61 6.88 -9.36
N ALA A 64 -5.01 7.60 -8.39
CA ALA A 64 -3.65 7.34 -7.95
C ALA A 64 -3.53 5.96 -7.29
N LEU A 65 -4.52 5.56 -6.47
CA LEU A 65 -4.53 4.22 -5.86
C LEU A 65 -4.72 3.12 -6.91
N ALA A 66 -5.53 3.35 -7.94
CA ALA A 66 -5.69 2.40 -9.04
C ALA A 66 -4.38 2.22 -9.83
N GLU A 67 -3.67 3.31 -10.13
CA GLU A 67 -2.35 3.24 -10.79
C GLU A 67 -1.32 2.52 -9.91
N ALA A 68 -1.24 2.85 -8.62
CA ALA A 68 -0.35 2.18 -7.69
C ALA A 68 -0.68 0.67 -7.58
N THR A 69 -1.96 0.31 -7.55
CA THR A 69 -2.42 -1.09 -7.57
C THR A 69 -1.93 -1.82 -8.82
N ARG A 70 -1.99 -1.19 -10.00
CA ARG A 70 -1.49 -1.74 -11.25
C ARG A 70 0.02 -2.01 -11.18
N VAL A 71 0.80 -1.07 -10.66
CA VAL A 71 2.25 -1.21 -10.51
C VAL A 71 2.61 -2.29 -9.49
N MET A 72 1.78 -2.49 -8.47
CA MET A 72 1.97 -3.48 -7.39
C MET A 72 1.34 -4.86 -7.68
N ARG A 73 0.79 -5.09 -8.88
CA ARG A 73 0.16 -6.38 -9.24
C ARG A 73 1.11 -7.56 -9.15
N ASP A 74 0.55 -8.75 -9.16
CA ASP A 74 1.35 -9.98 -9.30
C ASP A 74 2.02 -10.02 -10.69
N TRP A 75 3.31 -9.72 -10.74
CA TRP A 75 4.07 -9.65 -11.99
C TRP A 75 4.16 -10.99 -12.74
N ARG A 76 3.90 -12.13 -12.06
CA ARG A 76 3.95 -13.46 -12.66
C ARG A 76 2.67 -13.84 -13.39
N THR A 77 1.53 -13.39 -12.88
CA THR A 77 0.20 -13.73 -13.44
C THR A 77 -0.47 -12.54 -14.12
N GLY A 78 -0.03 -11.32 -13.81
CA GLY A 78 -0.72 -10.09 -14.21
C GLY A 78 -1.93 -9.74 -13.34
N ASP A 79 -2.29 -10.62 -12.39
CA ASP A 79 -3.45 -10.40 -11.55
C ASP A 79 -3.30 -9.17 -10.66
N GLN A 80 -4.36 -8.39 -10.56
CA GLN A 80 -4.46 -7.21 -9.71
C GLN A 80 -5.39 -7.49 -8.53
N HIS A 81 -5.10 -6.83 -7.41
CA HIS A 81 -5.95 -6.80 -6.23
C HIS A 81 -5.84 -5.42 -5.61
N PHE A 82 -6.92 -4.91 -5.07
CA PHE A 82 -6.90 -3.64 -4.36
C PHE A 82 -5.83 -3.63 -3.27
N ILE A 83 -4.99 -2.60 -3.28
CA ILE A 83 -3.95 -2.41 -2.27
C ILE A 83 -4.49 -1.53 -1.15
N ASP A 84 -4.36 -1.99 0.08
CA ASP A 84 -4.75 -1.24 1.28
C ASP A 84 -4.09 0.15 1.28
N PRO A 85 -4.85 1.26 1.24
CA PRO A 85 -4.30 2.61 1.23
C PRO A 85 -3.41 2.91 2.44
N THR A 86 -3.65 2.26 3.58
CA THR A 86 -2.82 2.42 4.78
C THR A 86 -1.39 1.88 4.58
N LEU A 87 -1.17 1.00 3.61
CA LEU A 87 0.17 0.57 3.23
C LEU A 87 0.98 1.73 2.62
N PHE A 88 0.35 2.58 1.80
CA PHE A 88 1.01 3.78 1.26
C PHE A 88 1.30 4.80 2.35
N ASP A 89 0.43 4.92 3.36
CA ASP A 89 0.68 5.77 4.53
C ASP A 89 1.89 5.27 5.31
N ALA A 90 2.03 3.95 5.49
CA ALA A 90 3.21 3.37 6.13
C ALA A 90 4.48 3.66 5.33
N LEU A 91 4.45 3.54 4.00
CA LEU A 91 5.59 3.87 3.13
C LEU A 91 5.94 5.36 3.20
N HIS A 92 4.94 6.25 3.19
CA HIS A 92 5.16 7.68 3.35
C HIS A 92 5.85 8.01 4.68
N ALA A 93 5.38 7.42 5.79
CA ALA A 93 6.00 7.57 7.11
C ALA A 93 7.43 7.03 7.17
N ILE A 94 7.70 5.88 6.55
CA ILE A 94 9.03 5.27 6.46
C ILE A 94 9.97 6.20 5.67
N GLY A 95 9.53 6.71 4.52
CA GLY A 95 10.30 7.66 3.70
C GLY A 95 10.65 8.93 4.47
N GLY A 96 9.68 9.51 5.19
CA GLY A 96 9.89 10.68 6.05
C GLY A 96 10.90 10.42 7.17
N ARG A 97 10.82 9.25 7.82
CA ARG A 97 11.75 8.87 8.90
C ARG A 97 13.17 8.64 8.40
N LEU A 98 13.33 8.18 7.16
CA LEU A 98 14.63 8.00 6.50
C LEU A 98 15.15 9.27 5.84
N GLU A 99 14.37 10.36 5.86
CA GLU A 99 14.63 11.58 5.09
C GLU A 99 14.95 11.30 3.61
N SER A 100 14.32 10.24 3.08
CA SER A 100 14.56 9.75 1.72
C SER A 100 13.36 10.02 0.82
N ARG A 101 13.65 10.61 -0.35
CA ARG A 101 12.70 10.77 -1.47
C ARG A 101 12.98 9.79 -2.61
N LYS A 102 13.89 8.84 -2.40
CA LYS A 102 14.20 7.80 -3.38
C LYS A 102 13.04 6.82 -3.53
N PRO A 103 12.89 6.20 -4.71
CA PRO A 103 11.85 5.20 -4.92
C PRO A 103 11.99 4.00 -3.99
N PHE A 104 10.87 3.48 -3.53
CA PHE A 104 10.79 2.13 -2.98
C PHE A 104 10.85 1.14 -4.14
N GLN A 105 11.92 0.36 -4.22
CA GLN A 105 12.09 -0.70 -5.19
C GLN A 105 11.27 -1.91 -4.78
N ILE A 106 10.22 -2.23 -5.55
CA ILE A 106 9.31 -3.34 -5.27
C ILE A 106 9.91 -4.65 -5.74
N ILE A 107 10.07 -5.61 -4.82
CA ILE A 107 10.41 -7.01 -5.08
C ILE A 107 9.13 -7.86 -5.18
N SER A 108 8.13 -7.58 -4.34
CA SER A 108 6.82 -8.22 -4.41
C SER A 108 5.75 -7.27 -3.84
N GLY A 109 4.71 -7.01 -4.61
CA GLY A 109 3.48 -6.35 -4.15
C GLY A 109 2.38 -7.38 -3.88
N TYR A 110 1.22 -7.25 -4.56
CA TYR A 110 0.18 -8.27 -4.53
C TYR A 110 0.71 -9.60 -5.06
N ARG A 111 0.25 -10.66 -4.45
CA ARG A 111 0.60 -12.02 -4.81
C ARG A 111 -0.68 -12.84 -4.96
N SER A 112 -0.99 -13.31 -6.16
CA SER A 112 -2.16 -14.15 -6.38
C SER A 112 -2.10 -15.44 -5.57
N PRO A 113 -3.23 -16.05 -5.22
CA PRO A 113 -3.25 -17.35 -4.53
C PRO A 113 -2.42 -18.42 -5.25
N LYS A 114 -2.43 -18.40 -6.59
CA LYS A 114 -1.64 -19.29 -7.44
C LYS A 114 -0.14 -19.09 -7.23
N THR A 115 0.31 -17.85 -7.27
CA THR A 115 1.73 -17.50 -7.03
C THR A 115 2.12 -17.82 -5.59
N ASN A 116 1.27 -17.50 -4.60
CA ASN A 116 1.57 -17.77 -3.20
C ASN A 116 1.72 -19.29 -2.95
N ALA A 117 0.81 -20.11 -3.47
CA ALA A 117 0.89 -21.56 -3.37
C ALA A 117 2.14 -22.13 -4.06
N MET A 118 2.53 -21.60 -5.21
CA MET A 118 3.76 -21.98 -5.90
C MET A 118 5.01 -21.67 -5.04
N LEU A 119 5.08 -20.49 -4.45
CA LEU A 119 6.21 -20.06 -3.63
C LEU A 119 6.26 -20.84 -2.30
N ASN A 120 5.12 -21.09 -1.66
CA ASN A 120 5.02 -21.89 -0.44
C ASN A 120 5.58 -23.30 -0.66
N ARG A 121 5.27 -23.95 -1.80
CA ARG A 121 5.84 -25.27 -2.14
C ARG A 121 7.35 -25.26 -2.38
N ARG A 122 7.92 -24.11 -2.77
CA ARG A 122 9.37 -23.97 -3.08
C ARG A 122 10.22 -23.54 -1.90
N SER A 123 9.60 -22.99 -0.86
CA SER A 123 10.33 -22.50 0.31
C SER A 123 9.46 -22.57 1.58
N ASN A 124 10.07 -22.92 2.69
CA ASN A 124 9.42 -22.95 4.01
C ASN A 124 9.20 -21.55 4.60
N GLY A 125 9.63 -20.48 3.90
CA GLY A 125 9.55 -19.10 4.39
C GLY A 125 8.30 -18.33 3.95
N VAL A 126 7.45 -18.93 3.09
CA VAL A 126 6.23 -18.28 2.59
C VAL A 126 5.02 -18.78 3.34
N ALA A 127 4.32 -17.87 4.05
CA ALA A 127 3.11 -18.20 4.78
C ALA A 127 1.98 -18.60 3.81
N GLU A 128 1.16 -19.59 4.18
CA GLU A 128 -0.04 -19.98 3.44
C GLU A 128 -1.04 -18.81 3.38
N HIS A 129 -1.31 -18.17 4.53
CA HIS A 129 -2.14 -16.98 4.65
C HIS A 129 -1.27 -15.72 4.66
N SER A 130 -0.81 -15.30 3.50
CA SER A 130 0.09 -14.16 3.34
C SER A 130 -0.66 -12.83 3.22
N GLN A 131 -0.16 -11.77 3.87
CA GLN A 131 -0.70 -10.41 3.69
C GLN A 131 -0.57 -9.90 2.24
N HIS A 132 0.35 -10.44 1.46
CA HIS A 132 0.44 -10.16 0.02
C HIS A 132 -0.80 -10.60 -0.75
N THR A 133 -1.45 -11.70 -0.34
CA THR A 133 -2.62 -12.25 -1.06
C THR A 133 -3.90 -11.44 -0.87
N ILE A 134 -3.89 -10.50 0.06
CA ILE A 134 -5.02 -9.60 0.35
C ILE A 134 -4.65 -8.12 0.17
N GLY A 135 -3.57 -7.84 -0.56
CA GLY A 135 -3.15 -6.47 -0.89
C GLY A 135 -2.67 -5.62 0.28
N LYS A 136 -2.19 -6.25 1.35
CA LYS A 136 -1.77 -5.56 2.59
C LYS A 136 -0.27 -5.61 2.85
N ALA A 137 0.54 -6.07 1.90
CA ALA A 137 1.98 -6.22 2.09
C ALA A 137 2.80 -5.84 0.87
N ILE A 138 4.04 -5.47 1.12
CA ILE A 138 5.06 -5.20 0.13
C ILE A 138 6.42 -5.70 0.61
N ASP A 139 7.17 -6.36 -0.27
CA ASP A 139 8.59 -6.65 -0.12
C ASP A 139 9.38 -5.59 -0.90
N LEU A 140 10.28 -4.88 -0.23
CA LEU A 140 10.94 -3.70 -0.81
C LEU A 140 12.35 -3.46 -0.28
N ARG A 141 13.08 -2.62 -1.02
CA ARG A 141 14.31 -1.96 -0.59
C ARG A 141 14.36 -0.53 -1.13
N ILE A 142 15.34 0.25 -0.70
CA ILE A 142 15.63 1.59 -1.24
C ILE A 142 17.09 1.62 -1.63
N GLU A 143 17.39 2.04 -2.85
CA GLU A 143 18.77 2.12 -3.34
C GLU A 143 19.62 3.08 -2.50
N GLY A 144 20.78 2.59 -2.04
CA GLY A 144 21.71 3.38 -1.21
C GLY A 144 21.24 3.61 0.23
N VAL A 145 20.16 2.93 0.67
CA VAL A 145 19.77 2.86 2.09
C VAL A 145 20.09 1.48 2.63
N GLU A 146 20.87 1.43 3.69
CA GLU A 146 21.18 0.18 4.38
C GLU A 146 19.89 -0.53 4.81
N LEU A 147 19.82 -1.83 4.54
CA LEU A 147 18.61 -2.62 4.79
C LEU A 147 18.22 -2.64 6.28
N SER A 148 19.21 -2.57 7.17
CA SER A 148 19.01 -2.45 8.63
C SER A 148 18.34 -1.14 9.02
N ASN A 149 18.69 -0.02 8.35
CA ASN A 149 18.05 1.28 8.59
C ASN A 149 16.61 1.31 8.09
N LEU A 150 16.35 0.71 6.92
CA LEU A 150 14.99 0.55 6.39
C LEU A 150 14.13 -0.30 7.34
N ARG A 151 14.66 -1.43 7.85
CA ARG A 151 14.00 -2.25 8.86
C ARG A 151 13.70 -1.45 10.13
N ALA A 152 14.70 -0.70 10.64
CA ALA A 152 14.53 0.09 11.87
C ALA A 152 13.45 1.17 11.70
N ALA A 153 13.42 1.86 10.55
CA ALA A 153 12.39 2.84 10.22
C ALA A 153 11.00 2.19 10.16
N ALA A 154 10.84 1.08 9.44
CA ALA A 154 9.56 0.35 9.32
C ALA A 154 9.05 -0.13 10.69
N THR A 155 9.96 -0.68 11.52
CA THR A 155 9.63 -1.13 12.89
C THR A 155 9.16 0.02 13.76
N ALA A 156 9.81 1.18 13.68
CA ALA A 156 9.47 2.34 14.49
C ALA A 156 8.11 2.98 14.11
N ILE A 157 7.64 2.81 12.88
CA ILE A 157 6.31 3.23 12.46
C ILE A 157 5.25 2.36 13.13
N GLY A 158 5.47 1.04 13.24
CA GLY A 158 4.53 0.14 13.92
C GLY A 158 3.23 -0.09 13.16
N ALA A 159 3.23 0.05 11.83
CA ALA A 159 2.03 -0.11 10.99
C ALA A 159 1.51 -1.55 10.97
N GLY A 160 2.40 -2.52 11.13
CA GLY A 160 2.07 -3.94 11.08
C GLY A 160 3.31 -4.82 11.17
N GLY A 161 3.34 -5.90 10.39
CA GLY A 161 4.47 -6.83 10.37
C GLY A 161 5.68 -6.27 9.63
N VAL A 162 6.87 -6.54 10.18
CA VAL A 162 8.16 -6.21 9.56
C VAL A 162 9.04 -7.45 9.52
N GLY A 163 9.35 -7.92 8.30
CA GLY A 163 10.25 -9.04 8.04
C GLY A 163 11.60 -8.54 7.50
N TYR A 164 12.69 -9.08 8.03
CA TYR A 164 14.03 -8.72 7.60
C TYR A 164 14.71 -9.88 6.86
N TYR A 165 15.01 -9.68 5.58
CA TYR A 165 15.58 -10.70 4.70
C TYR A 165 16.93 -10.25 4.13
N PRO A 166 18.01 -10.33 4.93
CA PRO A 166 19.31 -9.76 4.55
C PRO A 166 19.98 -10.50 3.38
N VAL A 167 19.81 -11.81 3.27
CA VAL A 167 20.36 -12.60 2.15
C VAL A 167 19.63 -12.29 0.85
N SER A 168 18.30 -12.19 0.91
CA SER A 168 17.44 -11.85 -0.25
C SER A 168 17.39 -10.34 -0.52
N ASN A 169 18.02 -9.51 0.33
CA ASN A 169 18.16 -8.06 0.22
C ASN A 169 16.84 -7.31 0.11
N PHE A 170 15.91 -7.58 1.04
CA PHE A 170 14.66 -6.82 1.17
C PHE A 170 14.12 -6.78 2.59
N VAL A 171 13.22 -5.83 2.84
CA VAL A 171 12.37 -5.75 4.03
C VAL A 171 10.93 -5.98 3.60
N HIS A 172 10.23 -6.88 4.31
CA HIS A 172 8.78 -7.01 4.22
C HIS A 172 8.12 -5.99 5.13
N VAL A 173 7.08 -5.33 4.63
CA VAL A 173 6.21 -4.43 5.42
C VAL A 173 4.76 -4.79 5.13
N ASP A 174 3.94 -4.91 6.19
CA ASP A 174 2.50 -5.11 6.05
C ASP A 174 1.68 -4.27 7.03
N THR A 175 0.36 -4.18 6.80
CA THR A 175 -0.60 -3.46 7.64
C THR A 175 -1.45 -4.41 8.51
N GLY A 176 -0.97 -5.62 8.74
CA GLY A 176 -1.59 -6.59 9.62
C GLY A 176 -1.22 -6.39 11.09
N ARG A 177 -1.24 -7.46 11.88
CA ARG A 177 -0.83 -7.41 13.28
C ARG A 177 0.65 -7.03 13.40
N VAL A 178 0.98 -6.14 14.33
CA VAL A 178 2.37 -5.75 14.62
C VAL A 178 3.18 -6.98 15.10
N ARG A 179 4.23 -7.31 14.37
CA ARG A 179 5.16 -8.41 14.63
C ARG A 179 6.47 -8.20 13.87
N GLN A 180 7.50 -8.88 14.29
CA GLN A 180 8.80 -8.85 13.63
C GLN A 180 9.36 -10.26 13.47
N TRP A 181 10.11 -10.49 12.38
CA TRP A 181 10.85 -11.72 12.17
C TRP A 181 12.08 -11.49 11.29
N ARG A 182 12.94 -12.48 11.25
CA ARG A 182 14.08 -12.53 10.35
C ARG A 182 13.95 -13.78 9.48
N GLY A 183 14.10 -13.58 8.17
CA GLY A 183 14.24 -14.65 7.18
C GLY A 183 15.68 -14.72 6.64
N SER A 184 15.89 -15.65 5.73
CA SER A 184 17.15 -15.84 5.01
C SER A 184 17.29 -14.91 3.80
#